data_ee22ce8a4d47cd39b0c24cf8decf4a97
#
_entry.id   ee22ce8a4d47cd39b0c24cf8decf4a97
#
_cell.length_a   1.000
_cell.length_b   1.000
_cell.length_c   1.000
_cell.angle_alpha   90.00
_cell.angle_beta   90.00
_cell.angle_gamma   90.00
#
_symmetry.space_group_name_H-M   'P 1'
#
loop_
_entity.id
_entity.type
_entity.pdbx_description
1 polymer ?
#
loop_
_entity_poly.entity_id
_entity_poly.type
_entity_poly.pdbx_seq_one_letter_code
_entity_poly.pdbx_strand_id
1 'polypeptide(L)'
;IRIKIIMKTSTKLKTFLIIIFIAIFAIITARHFIGLHFKKKFSVRPAPGVIVEKVEKTMFYKSIETFGTAIAQNSKTYRVSKDNVVGNLSIENRFVKKDEVIVALQNGKNIIADFEGKLGKREIAQGVLGSNSLIITLDDLKKIVIDIKVPENYVGVLKPGLKAELTNSAFNKVFKGKVDSISSRIDPSTRSILARILVDNSDFEIIPGQLMTVKVIYNEINQIGVPESALTIQGDTAFVYIINSNVAEKKNVEIGKRNFGKVSIVSGVSEGDLVISEGVSKVRNNIKVKIIKQKN
;
A
#
# COMPACT_ATOMS: atom_id res chain seq x y z
N ILE A 1 -14.19 -103.63 13.57
CA ILE A 1 -12.71 -103.56 13.43
C ILE A 1 -12.35 -102.16 13.03
N ARG A 2 -11.83 -101.34 13.97
CA ARG A 2 -11.32 -100.00 13.75
C ARG A 2 -9.84 -100.11 13.41
N ILE A 3 -9.46 -99.82 12.11
CA ILE A 3 -8.08 -99.69 11.70
C ILE A 3 -7.59 -98.29 12.09
N LYS A 4 -6.69 -98.29 13.06
CA LYS A 4 -5.98 -97.09 13.51
C LYS A 4 -4.73 -96.92 12.61
N ILE A 5 -4.82 -96.10 11.57
CA ILE A 5 -3.67 -95.77 10.74
C ILE A 5 -2.77 -94.87 11.51
N ILE A 6 -1.70 -95.37 12.14
CA ILE A 6 -0.62 -94.61 12.73
C ILE A 6 0.34 -94.21 11.59
N MET A 7 0.18 -93.00 11.09
CA MET A 7 1.15 -92.43 10.17
C MET A 7 2.46 -92.15 10.92
N LYS A 8 3.49 -92.97 10.70
CA LYS A 8 4.85 -92.75 11.22
C LYS A 8 5.48 -91.62 10.42
N THR A 9 5.28 -90.34 10.85
CA THR A 9 5.90 -89.21 10.20
C THR A 9 7.41 -89.27 10.28
N SER A 10 8.09 -89.30 9.15
CA SER A 10 9.56 -89.32 9.02
C SER A 10 10.16 -88.15 9.83
N THR A 11 11.22 -88.43 10.57
CA THR A 11 11.93 -87.41 11.42
C THR A 11 12.33 -86.23 10.57
N LYS A 12 12.62 -86.39 9.30
CA LYS A 12 12.92 -85.33 8.33
C LYS A 12 11.70 -84.35 8.08
N LEU A 13 10.47 -84.88 8.11
CA LEU A 13 9.27 -84.08 7.93
C LEU A 13 9.01 -83.22 9.19
N LYS A 14 9.27 -83.77 10.40
CA LYS A 14 9.13 -83.04 11.64
C LYS A 14 10.15 -81.89 11.76
N THR A 15 11.43 -82.18 11.38
CA THR A 15 12.45 -81.10 11.38
C THR A 15 12.16 -80.01 10.33
N PHE A 16 11.63 -80.37 9.17
CA PHE A 16 11.23 -79.40 8.15
C PHE A 16 10.07 -78.49 8.63
N LEU A 17 9.04 -79.05 9.28
CA LEU A 17 7.93 -78.30 9.86
C LEU A 17 8.40 -77.37 10.99
N ILE A 18 9.36 -77.80 11.82
CA ILE A 18 9.92 -76.95 12.90
C ILE A 18 10.69 -75.77 12.31
N ILE A 19 11.49 -76.00 11.24
CA ILE A 19 12.22 -74.90 10.56
C ILE A 19 11.25 -73.91 9.96
N ILE A 20 10.18 -74.36 9.29
CA ILE A 20 9.14 -73.48 8.77
C ILE A 20 8.47 -72.67 9.90
N PHE A 21 8.15 -73.31 11.00
CA PHE A 21 7.53 -72.62 12.16
C PHE A 21 8.46 -71.57 12.73
N ILE A 22 9.75 -71.85 12.90
CA ILE A 22 10.75 -70.90 13.37
C ILE A 22 10.90 -69.76 12.36
N ALA A 23 10.91 -70.03 11.05
CA ALA A 23 10.99 -69.00 10.02
C ALA A 23 9.74 -68.06 10.06
N ILE A 24 8.54 -68.63 10.15
CA ILE A 24 7.29 -67.85 10.27
C ILE A 24 7.30 -67.02 11.54
N PHE A 25 7.72 -67.62 12.67
CA PHE A 25 7.83 -66.89 13.94
C PHE A 25 8.84 -65.75 13.87
N ALA A 26 9.99 -65.97 13.23
CA ALA A 26 10.99 -64.92 13.01
C ALA A 26 10.46 -63.78 12.12
N ILE A 27 9.69 -64.10 11.08
CA ILE A 27 9.05 -63.09 10.21
C ILE A 27 8.01 -62.29 10.98
N ILE A 28 7.17 -62.93 11.80
CA ILE A 28 6.15 -62.26 12.61
C ILE A 28 6.80 -61.34 13.62
N THR A 29 7.83 -61.79 14.32
CA THR A 29 8.56 -60.97 15.30
C THR A 29 9.28 -59.83 14.67
N ALA A 30 9.98 -60.05 13.55
CA ALA A 30 10.64 -58.99 12.77
C ALA A 30 9.62 -57.93 12.28
N ARG A 31 8.47 -58.37 11.74
CA ARG A 31 7.38 -57.44 11.35
C ARG A 31 6.82 -56.65 12.52
N HIS A 32 6.68 -57.28 13.67
CA HIS A 32 6.22 -56.56 14.89
C HIS A 32 7.23 -55.53 15.35
N PHE A 33 8.51 -55.82 15.41
CA PHE A 33 9.58 -54.91 15.78
C PHE A 33 9.75 -53.75 14.76
N ILE A 34 9.71 -54.08 13.49
CA ILE A 34 9.72 -53.08 12.39
C ILE A 34 8.51 -52.15 12.52
N GLY A 35 7.31 -52.70 12.77
CA GLY A 35 6.09 -51.92 13.00
C GLY A 35 6.18 -51.00 14.19
N LEU A 36 6.74 -51.42 15.30
CA LEU A 36 6.98 -50.59 16.47
C LEU A 36 8.01 -49.50 16.22
N HIS A 37 9.09 -49.82 15.50
CA HIS A 37 10.12 -48.82 15.15
C HIS A 37 9.57 -47.73 14.21
N PHE A 38 8.80 -48.11 13.18
CA PHE A 38 8.14 -47.17 12.29
C PHE A 38 7.07 -46.35 13.03
N LYS A 39 6.24 -46.95 13.89
CA LYS A 39 5.29 -46.18 14.72
C LYS A 39 6.00 -45.13 15.56
N LYS A 40 7.12 -45.44 16.21
CA LYS A 40 7.86 -44.49 17.05
C LYS A 40 8.53 -43.39 16.23
N LYS A 41 9.02 -43.67 15.04
CA LYS A 41 9.72 -42.71 14.16
C LYS A 41 8.78 -41.77 13.40
N PHE A 42 7.58 -42.23 13.03
CA PHE A 42 6.62 -41.48 12.23
C PHE A 42 5.37 -41.01 13.01
N SER A 43 5.25 -41.31 14.29
CA SER A 43 4.12 -40.86 15.13
C SER A 43 4.24 -39.38 15.53
N VAL A 44 5.47 -38.86 15.61
CA VAL A 44 5.70 -37.45 15.92
C VAL A 44 5.85 -36.68 14.62
N ARG A 45 4.77 -36.08 14.13
CA ARG A 45 4.87 -35.13 13.01
C ARG A 45 5.73 -33.95 13.49
N PRO A 46 6.76 -33.57 12.73
CA PRO A 46 7.55 -32.38 13.08
C PRO A 46 6.63 -31.15 13.15
N ALA A 47 6.89 -30.31 14.12
CA ALA A 47 6.15 -29.08 14.29
C ALA A 47 6.20 -28.26 12.97
N PRO A 48 5.05 -27.84 12.44
CA PRO A 48 5.02 -27.06 11.19
C PRO A 48 5.78 -25.76 11.38
N GLY A 49 6.60 -25.42 10.37
CA GLY A 49 7.29 -24.14 10.33
C GLY A 49 6.32 -23.03 9.91
N VAL A 50 6.36 -21.93 10.63
CA VAL A 50 5.50 -20.76 10.41
C VAL A 50 6.31 -19.47 10.41
N ILE A 51 5.81 -18.45 9.71
CA ILE A 51 6.31 -17.08 9.82
C ILE A 51 5.30 -16.31 10.66
N VAL A 52 5.80 -15.51 11.57
CA VAL A 52 4.99 -14.69 12.47
C VAL A 52 5.22 -13.22 12.25
N GLU A 53 4.22 -12.41 12.55
CA GLU A 53 4.30 -10.95 12.58
C GLU A 53 3.78 -10.45 13.91
N LYS A 54 4.46 -9.43 14.45
CA LYS A 54 4.03 -8.80 15.69
C LYS A 54 2.85 -7.88 15.41
N VAL A 55 1.83 -8.01 16.24
CA VAL A 55 0.64 -7.16 16.15
C VAL A 55 0.96 -5.78 16.69
N GLU A 56 0.77 -4.77 15.84
CA GLU A 56 1.03 -3.37 16.16
C GLU A 56 -0.15 -2.50 15.74
N LYS A 57 -0.25 -1.32 16.35
CA LYS A 57 -1.18 -0.30 15.90
C LYS A 57 -0.76 0.22 14.54
N THR A 58 -1.71 0.26 13.62
CA THR A 58 -1.53 0.72 12.26
C THR A 58 -2.60 1.75 11.94
N MET A 59 -2.24 2.74 11.13
CA MET A 59 -3.18 3.75 10.66
C MET A 59 -4.04 3.17 9.54
N PHE A 60 -5.34 3.13 9.77
CA PHE A 60 -6.35 2.79 8.77
C PHE A 60 -7.10 4.04 8.36
N TYR A 61 -7.34 4.21 7.06
CA TYR A 61 -8.05 5.37 6.55
C TYR A 61 -8.87 5.01 5.31
N LYS A 62 -9.76 5.90 4.91
CA LYS A 62 -10.40 5.90 3.60
C LYS A 62 -9.77 6.98 2.75
N SER A 63 -9.82 6.82 1.44
CA SER A 63 -9.29 7.82 0.50
C SER A 63 -10.28 8.11 -0.62
N ILE A 64 -10.20 9.35 -1.12
CA ILE A 64 -10.80 9.79 -2.36
C ILE A 64 -9.66 9.91 -3.36
N GLU A 65 -9.73 9.14 -4.44
CA GLU A 65 -8.72 9.20 -5.51
C GLU A 65 -9.30 9.97 -6.69
N THR A 66 -8.56 10.95 -7.14
CA THR A 66 -8.92 11.83 -8.25
C THR A 66 -7.65 12.40 -8.88
N PHE A 67 -7.79 13.28 -9.82
CA PHE A 67 -6.67 14.00 -10.42
C PHE A 67 -7.01 15.47 -10.57
N GLY A 68 -5.96 16.29 -10.66
CA GLY A 68 -6.09 17.72 -10.85
C GLY A 68 -4.87 18.30 -11.55
N THR A 69 -5.00 19.52 -12.01
CA THR A 69 -3.90 20.23 -12.65
C THR A 69 -3.20 21.13 -11.65
N ALA A 70 -1.87 21.09 -11.65
CA ALA A 70 -1.05 21.98 -10.85
C ALA A 70 -1.12 23.41 -11.37
N ILE A 71 -1.29 24.37 -10.46
CA ILE A 71 -1.38 25.81 -10.77
C ILE A 71 -0.45 26.54 -9.78
N ALA A 72 0.25 27.57 -10.24
CA ALA A 72 0.99 28.44 -9.31
C ALA A 72 0.03 29.12 -8.34
N GLN A 73 0.45 29.30 -7.07
CA GLN A 73 -0.39 29.97 -6.08
C GLN A 73 -0.75 31.39 -6.51
N ASN A 74 0.24 32.12 -7.03
CA ASN A 74 0.07 33.43 -7.64
C ASN A 74 0.64 33.35 -9.06
N SER A 75 -0.12 33.83 -10.03
CA SER A 75 0.32 33.92 -11.43
C SER A 75 -0.13 35.25 -12.02
N LYS A 76 0.77 35.92 -12.70
CA LYS A 76 0.48 37.15 -13.45
C LYS A 76 1.03 37.06 -14.86
N THR A 77 0.23 37.49 -15.79
CA THR A 77 0.59 37.53 -17.23
C THR A 77 0.71 38.94 -17.70
N TYR A 78 1.84 39.28 -18.27
CA TYR A 78 2.12 40.55 -18.92
C TYR A 78 2.12 40.33 -20.42
N ARG A 79 1.44 41.19 -21.14
CA ARG A 79 1.45 41.22 -22.63
C ARG A 79 2.16 42.48 -23.08
N VAL A 80 3.17 42.32 -23.92
CA VAL A 80 4.02 43.40 -24.41
C VAL A 80 4.19 43.26 -25.94
N SER A 81 4.16 44.39 -26.67
CA SER A 81 4.63 44.38 -28.06
C SER A 81 6.16 44.27 -28.09
N LYS A 82 6.69 43.39 -28.90
CA LYS A 82 8.16 43.22 -29.05
C LYS A 82 8.82 44.51 -29.52
N ASP A 83 8.10 45.30 -30.36
CA ASP A 83 8.60 46.55 -30.91
C ASP A 83 8.82 47.62 -29.80
N ASN A 84 8.16 47.49 -28.66
CA ASN A 84 8.28 48.42 -27.55
C ASN A 84 9.32 48.00 -26.48
N VAL A 85 10.00 46.89 -26.69
CA VAL A 85 10.97 46.37 -25.72
C VAL A 85 12.36 46.92 -26.00
N VAL A 86 13.04 47.39 -24.95
CA VAL A 86 14.43 47.85 -25.02
C VAL A 86 15.36 46.71 -24.66
N GLY A 87 16.26 46.36 -25.59
CA GLY A 87 17.32 45.37 -25.37
C GLY A 87 16.90 43.90 -25.61
N ASN A 88 17.84 43.01 -25.39
CA ASN A 88 17.64 41.57 -25.61
C ASN A 88 17.06 40.91 -24.34
N LEU A 89 15.90 40.27 -24.46
CA LEU A 89 15.16 39.72 -23.34
C LEU A 89 15.63 38.30 -23.01
N SER A 90 16.52 38.18 -22.04
CA SER A 90 16.83 36.89 -21.35
C SER A 90 15.85 36.68 -20.21
N ILE A 91 14.61 36.31 -20.53
CA ILE A 91 13.52 36.19 -19.54
C ILE A 91 13.29 34.76 -19.09
N GLU A 92 13.57 33.78 -19.95
CA GLU A 92 13.21 32.38 -19.69
C GLU A 92 13.88 31.80 -18.45
N ASN A 93 13.07 31.20 -17.60
CA ASN A 93 13.52 30.52 -16.39
C ASN A 93 14.21 31.40 -15.33
N ARG A 94 14.19 32.72 -15.45
CA ARG A 94 14.78 33.66 -14.51
C ARG A 94 13.89 33.78 -13.27
N PHE A 95 14.49 33.70 -12.08
CA PHE A 95 13.86 34.11 -10.84
C PHE A 95 14.00 35.61 -10.68
N VAL A 96 12.91 36.27 -10.29
CA VAL A 96 12.89 37.70 -9.97
C VAL A 96 12.34 37.93 -8.58
N LYS A 97 12.84 38.96 -7.92
CA LYS A 97 12.31 39.43 -6.65
C LYS A 97 11.15 40.41 -6.89
N LYS A 98 10.34 40.61 -5.90
CA LYS A 98 9.34 41.67 -5.90
C LYS A 98 10.01 43.03 -6.23
N ASP A 99 9.34 43.85 -7.04
CA ASP A 99 9.76 45.16 -7.52
C ASP A 99 10.99 45.18 -8.45
N GLU A 100 11.50 44.01 -8.85
CA GLU A 100 12.55 43.89 -9.84
C GLU A 100 12.02 44.18 -11.25
N VAL A 101 12.83 44.84 -12.06
CA VAL A 101 12.49 45.15 -13.48
C VAL A 101 12.53 43.87 -14.30
N ILE A 102 11.38 43.49 -14.89
CA ILE A 102 11.25 42.36 -15.79
C ILE A 102 11.61 42.81 -17.22
N VAL A 103 11.05 43.91 -17.66
CA VAL A 103 11.20 44.46 -19.02
C VAL A 103 11.25 45.98 -18.98
N ALA A 104 12.21 46.57 -19.69
CA ALA A 104 12.26 48.00 -19.97
C ALA A 104 11.55 48.26 -21.32
N LEU A 105 10.74 49.33 -21.37
CA LEU A 105 10.00 49.74 -22.55
C LEU A 105 10.55 51.03 -23.14
N GLN A 106 10.44 51.19 -24.47
CA GLN A 106 10.93 52.38 -25.20
C GLN A 106 10.33 53.69 -24.71
N ASN A 107 9.10 53.63 -24.14
CA ASN A 107 8.41 54.80 -23.60
C ASN A 107 8.90 55.23 -22.21
N GLY A 108 10.00 54.66 -21.74
CA GLY A 108 10.57 54.90 -20.40
C GLY A 108 9.85 54.22 -19.24
N LYS A 109 8.76 53.49 -19.50
CA LYS A 109 8.08 52.67 -18.49
C LYS A 109 8.75 51.32 -18.37
N ASN A 110 8.78 50.79 -17.14
CA ASN A 110 9.27 49.45 -16.86
C ASN A 110 8.12 48.56 -16.43
N ILE A 111 8.17 47.30 -16.82
CA ILE A 111 7.36 46.25 -16.23
C ILE A 111 8.14 45.70 -15.03
N ILE A 112 7.56 45.77 -13.87
CA ILE A 112 8.15 45.31 -12.62
C ILE A 112 7.41 44.07 -12.09
N ALA A 113 8.11 43.25 -11.33
CA ALA A 113 7.53 42.05 -10.68
C ALA A 113 6.65 42.44 -9.50
N ASP A 114 5.38 42.08 -9.52
CA ASP A 114 4.46 42.37 -8.41
C ASP A 114 4.74 41.48 -7.18
N PHE A 115 5.38 40.35 -7.38
CA PHE A 115 5.78 39.40 -6.34
C PHE A 115 7.03 38.63 -6.79
N GLU A 116 7.65 37.93 -5.87
CA GLU A 116 8.79 37.06 -6.16
C GLU A 116 8.31 35.82 -6.89
N GLY A 117 8.99 35.45 -8.00
CA GLY A 117 8.59 34.28 -8.77
C GLY A 117 9.53 33.97 -9.92
N LYS A 118 9.13 32.95 -10.69
CA LYS A 118 9.84 32.51 -11.89
C LYS A 118 9.17 33.05 -13.12
N LEU A 119 9.97 33.57 -14.04
CA LEU A 119 9.48 34.07 -15.32
C LEU A 119 9.38 32.97 -16.36
N GLY A 120 8.25 32.91 -17.03
CA GLY A 120 8.04 32.18 -18.28
C GLY A 120 7.88 33.13 -19.46
N LYS A 121 8.25 32.68 -20.66
CA LYS A 121 8.14 33.44 -21.87
C LYS A 121 7.40 32.63 -22.93
N ARG A 122 6.44 33.28 -23.61
CA ARG A 122 5.77 32.70 -24.76
C ARG A 122 5.70 33.77 -25.86
N GLU A 123 6.20 33.44 -27.05
CA GLU A 123 6.07 34.27 -28.22
C GLU A 123 4.83 33.87 -29.02
N ILE A 124 4.04 34.85 -29.43
CA ILE A 124 2.91 34.65 -30.35
C ILE A 124 3.42 34.93 -31.73
N ALA A 125 3.26 33.99 -32.66
CA ALA A 125 3.65 34.15 -34.06
C ALA A 125 2.92 35.34 -34.71
N GLN A 126 3.61 36.01 -35.59
CA GLN A 126 3.07 37.13 -36.36
C GLN A 126 1.87 36.62 -37.19
N GLY A 127 0.76 37.34 -37.15
CA GLY A 127 -0.47 36.99 -37.88
C GLY A 127 -1.55 36.33 -37.02
N VAL A 128 -1.22 35.76 -35.85
CA VAL A 128 -2.19 35.29 -34.88
C VAL A 128 -2.48 36.44 -33.89
N LEU A 129 -3.71 36.95 -33.88
CA LEU A 129 -4.13 38.12 -33.10
C LEU A 129 -3.49 39.47 -33.51
N GLY A 130 -2.95 39.59 -34.72
CA GLY A 130 -2.54 40.90 -35.34
C GLY A 130 -1.38 41.59 -34.65
N SER A 131 -0.57 40.94 -33.83
CA SER A 131 0.50 41.64 -33.15
C SER A 131 1.75 40.76 -32.91
N ASN A 132 2.90 41.40 -33.05
CA ASN A 132 4.21 40.91 -32.62
C ASN A 132 4.29 40.93 -31.07
N SER A 133 3.48 40.08 -30.41
CA SER A 133 3.27 40.12 -28.96
C SER A 133 4.14 39.10 -28.24
N LEU A 134 4.72 39.56 -27.16
CA LEU A 134 5.42 38.74 -26.14
C LEU A 134 4.51 38.60 -24.95
N ILE A 135 4.27 37.37 -24.54
CA ILE A 135 3.59 37.04 -23.28
C ILE A 135 4.65 36.62 -22.29
N ILE A 136 4.66 37.26 -21.13
CA ILE A 136 5.53 36.95 -20.00
C ILE A 136 4.63 36.54 -18.87
N THR A 137 4.89 35.35 -18.26
CA THR A 137 4.25 34.89 -17.05
C THR A 137 5.19 35.06 -15.86
N LEU A 138 4.67 35.50 -14.75
CA LEU A 138 5.35 35.50 -13.45
C LEU A 138 4.59 34.55 -12.57
N ASP A 139 5.20 33.47 -12.15
CA ASP A 139 4.59 32.42 -11.36
C ASP A 139 5.32 32.25 -10.02
N ASP A 140 4.58 32.36 -8.92
CA ASP A 140 5.05 31.98 -7.60
C ASP A 140 4.99 30.45 -7.48
N LEU A 141 6.15 29.81 -7.61
CA LEU A 141 6.27 28.37 -7.60
C LEU A 141 6.57 27.75 -6.21
N LYS A 142 6.77 28.58 -5.17
CA LYS A 142 7.07 28.06 -3.81
C LYS A 142 5.94 27.20 -3.27
N LYS A 143 4.73 27.54 -3.63
CA LYS A 143 3.53 26.78 -3.33
C LYS A 143 2.73 26.53 -4.59
N ILE A 144 2.31 25.29 -4.74
CA ILE A 144 1.46 24.89 -5.85
C ILE A 144 0.07 24.56 -5.31
N VAL A 145 -0.91 24.97 -6.08
CA VAL A 145 -2.31 24.66 -5.85
C VAL A 145 -2.74 23.63 -6.88
N ILE A 146 -3.42 22.58 -6.46
CA ILE A 146 -4.03 21.60 -7.35
C ILE A 146 -5.55 21.67 -7.18
N ASP A 147 -6.24 22.09 -8.22
CA ASP A 147 -7.69 22.09 -8.26
C ASP A 147 -8.18 20.69 -8.66
N ILE A 148 -8.96 20.06 -7.78
CA ILE A 148 -9.51 18.71 -7.97
C ILE A 148 -11.03 18.77 -8.00
N LYS A 149 -11.63 17.87 -8.79
CA LYS A 149 -13.08 17.63 -8.79
C LYS A 149 -13.38 16.40 -7.96
N VAL A 150 -14.18 16.57 -6.92
CA VAL A 150 -14.59 15.51 -5.99
C VAL A 150 -16.06 15.20 -6.19
N PRO A 151 -16.46 13.93 -6.43
CA PRO A 151 -17.88 13.56 -6.59
C PRO A 151 -18.73 13.96 -5.38
N GLU A 152 -19.99 14.34 -5.62
CA GLU A 152 -20.91 14.90 -4.60
C GLU A 152 -21.16 13.95 -3.41
N ASN A 153 -21.05 12.63 -3.61
CA ASN A 153 -21.22 11.64 -2.54
C ASN A 153 -20.14 11.73 -1.43
N TYR A 154 -19.04 12.43 -1.67
CA TYR A 154 -17.98 12.67 -0.68
C TYR A 154 -18.09 14.02 0.05
N VAL A 155 -19.09 14.85 -0.28
CA VAL A 155 -19.23 16.20 0.32
C VAL A 155 -19.31 16.12 1.85
N GLY A 156 -19.98 15.10 2.41
CA GLY A 156 -20.13 14.95 3.86
C GLY A 156 -18.82 14.65 4.60
N VAL A 157 -17.79 14.18 3.92
CA VAL A 157 -16.49 13.82 4.52
C VAL A 157 -15.37 14.76 4.10
N LEU A 158 -15.56 15.52 3.02
CA LEU A 158 -14.58 16.47 2.52
C LEU A 158 -14.54 17.72 3.41
N LYS A 159 -13.35 18.02 3.96
CA LYS A 159 -13.15 19.18 4.87
C LYS A 159 -11.78 19.81 4.61
N PRO A 160 -11.64 21.15 4.79
CA PRO A 160 -10.32 21.78 4.84
C PRO A 160 -9.44 21.12 5.89
N GLY A 161 -8.14 21.06 5.61
CA GLY A 161 -7.13 20.44 6.47
C GLY A 161 -6.92 18.94 6.28
N LEU A 162 -7.78 18.22 5.53
CA LEU A 162 -7.54 16.82 5.20
C LEU A 162 -6.20 16.67 4.47
N LYS A 163 -5.45 15.62 4.82
CA LYS A 163 -4.18 15.29 4.18
C LYS A 163 -4.43 14.81 2.75
N ALA A 164 -3.52 15.16 1.86
CA ALA A 164 -3.50 14.69 0.50
C ALA A 164 -2.11 14.16 0.14
N GLU A 165 -2.07 13.02 -0.53
CA GLU A 165 -0.88 12.48 -1.17
C GLU A 165 -1.03 12.67 -2.68
N LEU A 166 0.04 13.17 -3.30
CA LEU A 166 0.02 13.49 -4.71
C LEU A 166 1.17 12.79 -5.42
N THR A 167 0.88 12.24 -6.58
CA THR A 167 1.86 11.58 -7.43
C THR A 167 1.74 12.08 -8.85
N ASN A 168 2.85 12.01 -9.57
CA ASN A 168 2.91 12.32 -10.99
C ASN A 168 3.74 11.25 -11.68
N SER A 169 3.37 10.88 -12.91
CA SER A 169 4.07 9.84 -13.68
C SER A 169 5.52 10.18 -14.03
N ALA A 170 5.89 11.47 -13.98
CA ALA A 170 7.25 11.92 -14.24
C ALA A 170 8.21 11.74 -13.06
N PHE A 171 7.68 11.57 -11.86
CA PHE A 171 8.47 11.48 -10.63
C PHE A 171 8.10 10.23 -9.83
N ASN A 172 9.10 9.51 -9.38
CA ASN A 172 8.91 8.38 -8.44
C ASN A 172 8.90 8.89 -6.98
N LYS A 173 8.05 9.91 -6.71
CA LYS A 173 7.99 10.61 -5.43
C LYS A 173 6.53 10.90 -5.07
N VAL A 174 6.22 10.83 -3.79
CA VAL A 174 4.92 11.25 -3.23
C VAL A 174 5.08 12.64 -2.64
N PHE A 175 4.33 13.60 -3.17
CA PHE A 175 4.22 14.93 -2.61
C PHE A 175 3.11 14.96 -1.57
N LYS A 176 3.29 15.72 -0.51
CA LYS A 176 2.30 15.86 0.56
C LYS A 176 1.64 17.22 0.49
N GLY A 177 0.32 17.23 0.55
CA GLY A 177 -0.48 18.44 0.56
C GLY A 177 -1.63 18.36 1.56
N LYS A 178 -2.43 19.40 1.59
CA LYS A 178 -3.65 19.48 2.41
C LYS A 178 -4.76 20.14 1.61
N VAL A 179 -6.00 19.73 1.88
CA VAL A 179 -7.18 20.44 1.38
C VAL A 179 -7.15 21.84 1.98
N ASP A 180 -7.02 22.84 1.15
CA ASP A 180 -6.99 24.26 1.55
C ASP A 180 -8.41 24.81 1.59
N SER A 181 -9.14 24.65 0.50
CA SER A 181 -10.48 25.21 0.37
C SER A 181 -11.39 24.31 -0.47
N ILE A 182 -12.69 24.49 -0.28
CA ILE A 182 -13.73 23.73 -0.96
C ILE A 182 -14.76 24.73 -1.47
N SER A 183 -15.20 24.56 -2.71
CA SER A 183 -16.27 25.39 -3.29
C SER A 183 -17.54 25.29 -2.45
N SER A 184 -18.31 26.38 -2.42
CA SER A 184 -19.64 26.41 -1.80
C SER A 184 -20.75 25.83 -2.69
N ARG A 185 -20.42 25.41 -3.92
CA ARG A 185 -21.39 24.92 -4.91
C ARG A 185 -20.92 23.66 -5.58
N ILE A 186 -21.87 22.76 -5.84
CA ILE A 186 -21.70 21.58 -6.68
C ILE A 186 -21.98 21.98 -8.11
N ASP A 187 -21.16 21.54 -9.05
CA ASP A 187 -21.42 21.68 -10.47
C ASP A 187 -22.48 20.63 -10.87
N PRO A 188 -23.68 21.04 -11.33
CA PRO A 188 -24.75 20.13 -11.63
C PRO A 188 -24.50 19.29 -12.90
N SER A 189 -23.60 19.75 -13.80
CA SER A 189 -23.27 19.05 -15.03
C SER A 189 -22.34 17.87 -14.79
N THR A 190 -21.38 18.02 -13.86
CA THR A 190 -20.37 17.00 -13.52
C THR A 190 -20.67 16.27 -12.21
N ARG A 191 -21.70 16.70 -11.45
CA ARG A 191 -22.03 16.20 -10.13
C ARG A 191 -20.82 16.13 -9.20
N SER A 192 -19.99 17.19 -9.27
CA SER A 192 -18.76 17.28 -8.47
C SER A 192 -18.65 18.63 -7.79
N ILE A 193 -17.89 18.64 -6.69
CA ILE A 193 -17.48 19.86 -5.97
C ILE A 193 -16.00 20.10 -6.23
N LEU A 194 -15.65 21.37 -6.45
CA LEU A 194 -14.25 21.77 -6.60
C LEU A 194 -13.60 21.88 -5.21
N ALA A 195 -12.45 21.23 -5.04
CA ALA A 195 -11.60 21.40 -3.89
C ALA A 195 -10.18 21.76 -4.32
N ARG A 196 -9.51 22.50 -3.50
CA ARG A 196 -8.17 23.02 -3.73
C ARG A 196 -7.20 22.38 -2.76
N ILE A 197 -6.13 21.78 -3.29
CA ILE A 197 -5.06 21.20 -2.49
C ILE A 197 -3.86 22.14 -2.55
N LEU A 198 -3.34 22.52 -1.38
CA LEU A 198 -2.11 23.28 -1.28
C LEU A 198 -0.94 22.35 -1.00
N VAL A 199 0.12 22.49 -1.80
CA VAL A 199 1.36 21.70 -1.72
C VAL A 199 2.56 22.63 -1.59
N ASP A 200 3.47 22.31 -0.68
CA ASP A 200 4.78 22.96 -0.64
C ASP A 200 5.65 22.43 -1.79
N ASN A 201 6.22 23.33 -2.55
CA ASN A 201 7.05 23.06 -3.73
C ASN A 201 8.40 23.79 -3.63
N SER A 202 9.01 23.77 -2.46
CA SER A 202 10.28 24.46 -2.19
C SER A 202 11.42 23.99 -3.12
N ASP A 203 11.35 22.73 -3.58
CA ASP A 203 12.29 22.14 -4.52
C ASP A 203 11.99 22.48 -6.01
N PHE A 204 10.89 23.19 -6.28
CA PHE A 204 10.43 23.58 -7.63
C PHE A 204 10.23 22.41 -8.61
N GLU A 205 9.94 21.22 -8.10
CA GLU A 205 9.75 20.01 -8.90
C GLU A 205 8.40 19.99 -9.61
N ILE A 206 7.34 20.50 -8.95
CA ILE A 206 6.01 20.58 -9.56
C ILE A 206 5.93 21.85 -10.40
N ILE A 207 5.63 21.68 -11.68
CA ILE A 207 5.51 22.78 -12.65
C ILE A 207 4.03 23.01 -12.95
N PRO A 208 3.55 24.27 -12.98
CA PRO A 208 2.19 24.59 -13.43
C PRO A 208 1.84 23.95 -14.75
N GLY A 209 0.64 23.41 -14.87
CA GLY A 209 0.16 22.64 -16.01
C GLY A 209 0.33 21.13 -15.89
N GLN A 210 1.11 20.62 -14.93
CA GLN A 210 1.25 19.18 -14.73
C GLN A 210 -0.04 18.56 -14.19
N LEU A 211 -0.36 17.36 -14.68
CA LEU A 211 -1.42 16.52 -14.13
C LEU A 211 -0.89 15.75 -12.93
N MET A 212 -1.60 15.85 -11.81
CA MET A 212 -1.29 15.16 -10.56
C MET A 212 -2.40 14.19 -10.24
N THR A 213 -2.05 12.96 -9.87
CA THR A 213 -2.98 12.04 -9.20
C THR A 213 -3.02 12.40 -7.73
N VAL A 214 -4.21 12.57 -7.19
CA VAL A 214 -4.43 13.07 -5.83
C VAL A 214 -5.24 12.06 -5.03
N LYS A 215 -4.74 11.71 -3.85
CA LYS A 215 -5.37 10.84 -2.88
C LYS A 215 -5.65 11.65 -1.61
N VAL A 216 -6.91 12.05 -1.42
CA VAL A 216 -7.34 12.77 -0.21
C VAL A 216 -7.71 11.74 0.87
N ILE A 217 -7.08 11.84 2.01
CA ILE A 217 -7.20 10.89 3.13
C ILE A 217 -8.23 11.40 4.13
N TYR A 218 -9.16 10.52 4.53
CA TYR A 218 -10.18 10.85 5.52
C TYR A 218 -10.50 9.65 6.41
N ASN A 219 -11.20 9.89 7.54
CA ASN A 219 -11.55 8.87 8.53
C ASN A 219 -10.34 8.04 9.00
N GLU A 220 -9.24 8.72 9.29
CA GLU A 220 -8.05 8.10 9.87
C GLU A 220 -8.37 7.56 11.27
N ILE A 221 -8.04 6.28 11.50
CA ILE A 221 -8.13 5.61 12.80
C ILE A 221 -6.86 4.82 13.06
N ASN A 222 -6.36 4.87 14.27
CA ASN A 222 -5.24 4.05 14.70
C ASN A 222 -5.77 2.83 15.44
N GLN A 223 -5.69 1.66 14.84
CA GLN A 223 -6.20 0.40 15.36
C GLN A 223 -5.17 -0.71 15.25
N ILE A 224 -5.35 -1.77 16.03
CA ILE A 224 -4.58 -2.99 15.91
C ILE A 224 -4.73 -3.52 14.48
N GLY A 225 -3.60 -3.75 13.81
CA GLY A 225 -3.55 -4.28 12.45
C GLY A 225 -2.90 -5.65 12.41
N VAL A 226 -3.49 -6.59 11.69
CA VAL A 226 -2.89 -7.88 11.35
C VAL A 226 -2.76 -8.02 9.84
N PRO A 227 -1.77 -8.74 9.33
CA PRO A 227 -1.69 -9.04 7.90
C PRO A 227 -2.93 -9.77 7.42
N GLU A 228 -3.42 -9.46 6.23
CA GLU A 228 -4.56 -10.19 5.62
C GLU A 228 -4.27 -11.68 5.48
N SER A 229 -3.02 -12.05 5.26
CA SER A 229 -2.56 -13.44 5.17
C SER A 229 -2.68 -14.23 6.48
N ALA A 230 -2.73 -13.54 7.62
CA ALA A 230 -2.94 -14.17 8.93
C ALA A 230 -4.41 -14.48 9.20
N LEU A 231 -5.32 -13.80 8.50
CA LEU A 231 -6.76 -13.93 8.74
C LEU A 231 -7.31 -15.18 8.04
N THR A 232 -8.06 -15.96 8.78
CA THR A 232 -8.85 -17.08 8.23
C THR A 232 -10.33 -16.83 8.48
N ILE A 233 -11.12 -16.96 7.43
CA ILE A 233 -12.58 -16.82 7.50
C ILE A 233 -13.19 -18.20 7.30
N GLN A 234 -14.08 -18.61 8.22
CA GLN A 234 -14.80 -19.87 8.16
C GLN A 234 -16.29 -19.63 8.47
N GLY A 235 -17.12 -19.70 7.44
CA GLY A 235 -18.52 -19.26 7.55
C GLY A 235 -18.56 -17.78 7.94
N ASP A 236 -19.32 -17.45 8.99
CA ASP A 236 -19.47 -16.09 9.48
C ASP A 236 -18.43 -15.70 10.55
N THR A 237 -17.46 -16.57 10.83
CA THR A 237 -16.44 -16.30 11.85
C THR A 237 -15.07 -16.05 11.23
N ALA A 238 -14.40 -15.00 11.71
CA ALA A 238 -13.02 -14.71 11.40
C ALA A 238 -12.13 -15.06 12.60
N PHE A 239 -10.95 -15.61 12.33
CA PHE A 239 -9.98 -15.94 13.37
C PHE A 239 -8.55 -15.81 12.86
N VAL A 240 -7.65 -15.69 13.80
CA VAL A 240 -6.20 -15.73 13.58
C VAL A 240 -5.59 -16.79 14.51
N TYR A 241 -4.36 -17.21 14.22
CA TYR A 241 -3.57 -18.00 15.17
C TYR A 241 -2.52 -17.10 15.81
N ILE A 242 -2.57 -17.00 17.14
CA ILE A 242 -1.52 -16.37 17.95
C ILE A 242 -0.57 -17.45 18.47
N ILE A 243 0.65 -17.04 18.80
CA ILE A 243 1.64 -17.96 19.38
C ILE A 243 1.89 -17.62 20.83
N ASN A 244 1.63 -18.61 21.69
CA ASN A 244 2.01 -18.59 23.10
C ASN A 244 2.96 -19.77 23.37
N SER A 245 4.19 -19.51 23.85
CA SER A 245 5.19 -20.55 24.20
C SER A 245 5.39 -21.60 23.10
N ASN A 246 5.46 -21.18 21.82
CA ASN A 246 5.58 -22.04 20.64
C ASN A 246 4.33 -22.93 20.37
N VAL A 247 3.20 -22.61 20.95
CA VAL A 247 1.91 -23.26 20.69
C VAL A 247 1.01 -22.28 19.95
N ALA A 248 0.39 -22.73 18.87
CA ALA A 248 -0.57 -21.93 18.10
C ALA A 248 -1.95 -22.03 18.74
N GLU A 249 -2.50 -20.90 19.11
CA GLU A 249 -3.86 -20.77 19.67
C GLU A 249 -4.78 -20.06 18.68
N LYS A 250 -5.93 -20.67 18.40
CA LYS A 250 -6.97 -20.06 17.58
C LYS A 250 -7.68 -18.97 18.39
N LYS A 251 -7.68 -17.73 17.89
CA LYS A 251 -8.42 -16.60 18.47
C LYS A 251 -9.44 -16.07 17.47
N ASN A 252 -10.71 -16.11 17.85
CA ASN A 252 -11.74 -15.45 17.07
C ASN A 252 -11.55 -13.94 17.16
N VAL A 253 -11.72 -13.25 16.04
CA VAL A 253 -11.49 -11.81 15.93
C VAL A 253 -12.69 -11.16 15.26
N GLU A 254 -12.97 -9.95 15.68
CA GLU A 254 -13.88 -9.05 14.98
C GLU A 254 -13.08 -8.15 14.06
N ILE A 255 -13.36 -8.24 12.77
CA ILE A 255 -12.61 -7.52 11.74
C ILE A 255 -13.25 -6.15 11.46
N GLY A 256 -12.42 -5.16 11.21
CA GLY A 256 -12.84 -3.82 10.81
C GLY A 256 -12.41 -3.47 9.39
N LYS A 257 -11.69 -2.36 9.23
CA LYS A 257 -11.25 -1.85 7.94
C LYS A 257 -10.07 -2.64 7.39
N ARG A 258 -9.97 -2.68 6.05
CA ARG A 258 -8.83 -3.23 5.33
C ARG A 258 -8.07 -2.10 4.63
N ASN A 259 -6.76 -2.11 4.75
CA ASN A 259 -5.91 -1.15 4.07
C ASN A 259 -4.47 -1.69 3.94
N PHE A 260 -3.85 -1.54 2.78
CA PHE A 260 -2.44 -1.91 2.50
C PHE A 260 -2.04 -3.33 2.92
N GLY A 261 -2.90 -4.33 2.64
CA GLY A 261 -2.62 -5.72 2.99
C GLY A 261 -2.74 -6.03 4.49
N LYS A 262 -3.27 -5.08 5.28
CA LYS A 262 -3.61 -5.27 6.70
C LYS A 262 -5.10 -5.13 6.95
N VAL A 263 -5.58 -5.85 7.95
CA VAL A 263 -6.96 -5.78 8.45
C VAL A 263 -6.93 -5.24 9.86
N SER A 264 -7.77 -4.25 10.13
CA SER A 264 -7.95 -3.77 11.51
C SER A 264 -8.75 -4.78 12.30
N ILE A 265 -8.34 -4.99 13.54
CA ILE A 265 -9.02 -5.88 14.48
C ILE A 265 -9.67 -5.01 15.56
N VAL A 266 -10.98 -5.19 15.70
CA VAL A 266 -11.78 -4.49 16.73
C VAL A 266 -11.64 -5.18 18.07
N SER A 267 -11.65 -6.54 18.07
CA SER A 267 -11.52 -7.35 19.27
C SER A 267 -10.90 -8.72 18.96
N GLY A 268 -10.27 -9.36 19.96
CA GLY A 268 -9.76 -10.73 19.89
C GLY A 268 -8.24 -10.87 19.91
N VAL A 269 -7.45 -9.83 19.62
CA VAL A 269 -5.99 -9.82 19.77
C VAL A 269 -5.52 -8.53 20.44
N SER A 270 -4.36 -8.58 21.05
CA SER A 270 -3.74 -7.46 21.75
C SER A 270 -2.49 -6.97 21.01
N GLU A 271 -2.12 -5.71 21.26
CA GLU A 271 -0.84 -5.17 20.78
C GLU A 271 0.32 -5.96 21.39
N GLY A 272 1.26 -6.39 20.56
CA GLY A 272 2.40 -7.22 20.97
C GLY A 272 2.21 -8.71 20.75
N ASP A 273 0.99 -9.21 20.50
CA ASP A 273 0.76 -10.60 20.16
C ASP A 273 1.54 -11.01 18.90
N LEU A 274 1.97 -12.26 18.83
CA LEU A 274 2.59 -12.81 17.62
C LEU A 274 1.54 -13.59 16.83
N VAL A 275 1.14 -13.08 15.67
CA VAL A 275 0.21 -13.77 14.77
C VAL A 275 0.95 -14.52 13.68
N ILE A 276 0.42 -15.68 13.29
CA ILE A 276 0.98 -16.46 12.18
C ILE A 276 0.53 -15.80 10.86
N SER A 277 1.49 -15.23 10.13
CA SER A 277 1.25 -14.58 8.83
C SER A 277 1.42 -15.51 7.63
N GLU A 278 2.27 -16.57 7.77
CA GLU A 278 2.45 -17.57 6.73
C GLU A 278 2.51 -18.99 7.32
N GLY A 279 2.01 -19.96 6.55
CA GLY A 279 1.90 -21.35 7.01
C GLY A 279 0.62 -21.67 7.77
N VAL A 280 -0.35 -20.76 7.81
CA VAL A 280 -1.65 -20.89 8.50
C VAL A 280 -2.35 -22.19 8.14
N SER A 281 -2.34 -22.62 6.88
CA SER A 281 -2.99 -23.86 6.40
C SER A 281 -2.43 -25.14 7.03
N LYS A 282 -1.21 -25.12 7.57
CA LYS A 282 -0.54 -26.25 8.21
C LYS A 282 -0.80 -26.28 9.73
N VAL A 283 -1.44 -25.25 10.27
CA VAL A 283 -1.63 -25.05 11.70
C VAL A 283 -3.05 -25.45 12.12
N ARG A 284 -3.17 -25.97 13.32
CA ARG A 284 -4.43 -26.24 13.99
C ARG A 284 -4.36 -25.68 15.42
N ASN A 285 -5.52 -25.57 16.05
CA ASN A 285 -5.56 -25.10 17.44
C ASN A 285 -4.76 -26.00 18.37
N ASN A 286 -4.03 -25.43 19.31
CA ASN A 286 -3.24 -26.09 20.36
C ASN A 286 -2.13 -27.02 19.84
N ILE A 287 -1.53 -26.75 18.66
CA ILE A 287 -0.36 -27.52 18.20
C ILE A 287 0.94 -26.73 18.38
N LYS A 288 2.02 -27.47 18.64
CA LYS A 288 3.37 -26.90 18.65
C LYS A 288 3.75 -26.50 17.23
N VAL A 289 4.35 -25.32 17.09
CA VAL A 289 4.86 -24.77 15.84
C VAL A 289 6.32 -24.37 15.98
N LYS A 290 7.04 -24.32 14.87
CA LYS A 290 8.41 -23.81 14.82
C LYS A 290 8.41 -22.47 14.10
N ILE A 291 8.76 -21.41 14.81
CA ILE A 291 8.93 -20.08 14.19
C ILE A 291 10.18 -20.14 13.30
N ILE A 292 10.01 -19.93 12.00
CA ILE A 292 11.11 -19.86 11.01
C ILE A 292 11.62 -18.43 10.90
N LYS A 293 10.70 -17.46 10.90
CA LYS A 293 11.01 -16.04 10.75
C LYS A 293 9.95 -15.20 11.47
N GLN A 294 10.40 -14.13 12.08
CA GLN A 294 9.53 -13.06 12.56
C GLN A 294 9.68 -11.86 11.65
N LYS A 295 8.56 -11.34 11.15
CA LYS A 295 8.48 -10.07 10.44
C LYS A 295 8.16 -8.97 11.45
N ASN A 296 8.78 -7.84 11.29
CA ASN A 296 8.47 -6.62 12.04
C ASN A 296 7.45 -5.79 11.28
#